data_f587a3ce24ac415decca10d6ae3f294d
#
_entry.id   f587a3ce24ac415decca10d6ae3f294d
#
_cell.length_a   1.000
_cell.length_b   1.000
_cell.length_c   1.000
_cell.angle_alpha   90.00
_cell.angle_beta   90.00
_cell.angle_gamma   90.00
#
_symmetry.space_group_name_H-M   'P 1'
#
loop_
_entity.id
_entity.type
_entity.pdbx_description
1 polymer ?
#
loop_
_entity_poly.entity_id
_entity_poly.type
_entity_poly.pdbx_seq_one_letter_code
_entity_poly.pdbx_strand_id
1 'polypeptide(L)'
;DHTSIASFPGMKERTIYLNGFSKAFAMTGWRIGYICGPKELIQQMVKIHQYTTLCAPIISQYGAIEALKNSIPDMLSMRDSFARRRRLIFEGFKGLGMEIVEPKGALYVFPSIEKYGLSGEEFAIRLLEEENVAVVPGDAFGEGFEKYIRCSYATSIEQIKESIVRIGRFVKRLEEEKKSLEKYLPHDLIYRKK
;
A
#
# COMPACT_ATOMS: atom_id res chain seq x y z
N ASP A 1 10.78 -14.00 -7.71
CA ASP A 1 9.77 -14.01 -8.79
C ASP A 1 8.44 -14.53 -8.25
N HIS A 2 7.33 -13.96 -8.75
CA HIS A 2 5.99 -14.42 -8.37
C HIS A 2 5.65 -15.71 -9.12
N THR A 3 5.13 -16.72 -8.39
CA THR A 3 4.63 -17.96 -8.97
C THR A 3 3.12 -18.04 -8.76
N SER A 4 2.37 -18.10 -9.85
CA SER A 4 0.92 -18.28 -9.77
C SER A 4 0.56 -19.68 -9.29
N ILE A 5 -0.41 -19.81 -8.40
CA ILE A 5 -0.92 -21.12 -7.97
C ILE A 5 -1.46 -21.95 -9.13
N ALA A 6 -1.98 -21.30 -10.17
CA ALA A 6 -2.48 -21.98 -11.36
C ALA A 6 -1.38 -22.68 -12.20
N SER A 7 -0.09 -22.39 -11.93
CA SER A 7 1.04 -23.05 -12.62
C SER A 7 1.45 -24.39 -12.02
N PHE A 8 0.93 -24.74 -10.84
CA PHE A 8 1.22 -26.04 -10.23
C PHE A 8 0.38 -27.16 -10.85
N PRO A 9 0.90 -28.39 -10.90
CA PRO A 9 0.16 -29.53 -11.45
C PRO A 9 -1.22 -29.70 -10.79
N GLY A 10 -2.27 -29.86 -11.60
CA GLY A 10 -3.65 -30.05 -11.14
C GLY A 10 -4.32 -28.81 -10.52
N MET A 11 -3.65 -27.66 -10.53
CA MET A 11 -4.22 -26.44 -9.94
C MET A 11 -4.93 -25.54 -10.96
N LYS A 12 -4.62 -25.63 -12.23
CA LYS A 12 -5.27 -24.83 -13.29
C LYS A 12 -6.78 -25.03 -13.31
N GLU A 13 -7.23 -26.27 -13.17
CA GLU A 13 -8.65 -26.68 -13.18
C GLU A 13 -9.39 -26.32 -11.88
N ARG A 14 -8.65 -25.90 -10.86
CA ARG A 14 -9.16 -25.54 -9.52
C ARG A 14 -8.96 -24.08 -9.16
N THR A 15 -8.42 -23.28 -10.08
CA THR A 15 -8.08 -21.89 -9.85
C THR A 15 -9.01 -20.97 -10.63
N ILE A 16 -9.56 -19.98 -9.94
CA ILE A 16 -10.15 -18.79 -10.54
C ILE A 16 -9.15 -17.65 -10.36
N TYR A 17 -8.59 -17.19 -11.46
CA TYR A 17 -7.62 -16.11 -11.49
C TYR A 17 -8.32 -14.78 -11.78
N LEU A 18 -8.22 -13.84 -10.85
CA LEU A 18 -8.74 -12.50 -11.01
C LEU A 18 -7.58 -11.51 -11.13
N ASN A 19 -7.63 -10.63 -12.11
CA ASN A 19 -6.64 -9.57 -12.24
C ASN A 19 -7.27 -8.31 -12.87
N GLY A 20 -6.55 -7.20 -12.77
CA GLY A 20 -7.00 -5.92 -13.28
C GLY A 20 -5.89 -5.10 -13.92
N PHE A 21 -6.28 -4.18 -14.77
CA PHE A 21 -5.37 -3.29 -15.49
C PHE A 21 -5.00 -2.03 -14.69
N SER A 22 -5.74 -1.78 -13.61
CA SER A 22 -5.64 -0.53 -12.82
C SER A 22 -4.23 -0.20 -12.37
N LYS A 23 -3.44 -1.21 -11.93
CA LYS A 23 -2.11 -0.98 -11.33
C LYS A 23 -0.99 -1.26 -12.33
N ALA A 24 -0.95 -2.45 -12.92
CA ALA A 24 0.11 -2.85 -13.83
C ALA A 24 0.23 -1.96 -15.08
N PHE A 25 -0.90 -1.47 -15.59
CA PHE A 25 -0.97 -0.66 -16.81
C PHE A 25 -1.40 0.80 -16.54
N ALA A 26 -1.39 1.26 -15.30
CA ALA A 26 -1.82 2.62 -14.92
C ALA A 26 -3.24 2.99 -15.40
N MET A 27 -4.14 2.01 -15.48
CA MET A 27 -5.50 2.15 -16.03
C MET A 27 -6.58 2.24 -14.95
N THR A 28 -6.34 2.97 -13.86
CA THR A 28 -7.29 3.06 -12.73
C THR A 28 -8.65 3.61 -13.12
N GLY A 29 -8.68 4.65 -13.96
CA GLY A 29 -9.91 5.30 -14.45
C GLY A 29 -10.69 4.49 -15.50
N TRP A 30 -10.05 3.49 -16.12
CA TRP A 30 -10.68 2.68 -17.17
C TRP A 30 -11.68 1.64 -16.63
N ARG A 31 -11.65 1.37 -15.32
CA ARG A 31 -12.56 0.45 -14.63
C ARG A 31 -12.68 -0.91 -15.29
N ILE A 32 -11.53 -1.56 -15.58
CA ILE A 32 -11.50 -2.86 -16.26
C ILE A 32 -10.59 -3.86 -15.55
N GLY A 33 -11.06 -5.09 -15.49
CA GLY A 33 -10.34 -6.27 -15.03
C GLY A 33 -10.83 -7.51 -15.80
N TYR A 34 -10.27 -8.66 -15.48
CA TYR A 34 -10.64 -9.92 -16.10
C TYR A 34 -10.56 -11.08 -15.12
N ILE A 35 -11.31 -12.12 -15.46
CA ILE A 35 -11.34 -13.37 -14.70
C ILE A 35 -11.05 -14.51 -15.68
N CYS A 36 -10.17 -15.43 -15.28
CA CYS A 36 -9.87 -16.67 -15.99
C CYS A 36 -10.10 -17.86 -15.07
N GLY A 37 -10.68 -18.93 -15.58
CA GLY A 37 -10.93 -20.13 -14.78
C GLY A 37 -11.60 -21.23 -15.57
N PRO A 38 -12.02 -22.32 -14.91
CA PRO A 38 -12.76 -23.42 -15.55
C PRO A 38 -14.02 -22.90 -16.26
N LYS A 39 -14.24 -23.42 -17.47
CA LYS A 39 -15.29 -22.93 -18.37
C LYS A 39 -16.67 -22.93 -17.71
N GLU A 40 -16.99 -23.97 -16.98
CA GLU A 40 -18.28 -24.17 -16.33
C GLU A 40 -18.56 -23.05 -15.30
N LEU A 41 -17.54 -22.67 -14.52
CA LEU A 41 -17.65 -21.58 -13.53
C LEU A 41 -17.75 -20.23 -14.22
N ILE A 42 -16.90 -19.96 -15.23
CA ILE A 42 -16.93 -18.69 -15.97
C ILE A 42 -18.29 -18.50 -16.65
N GLN A 43 -18.90 -19.54 -17.20
CA GLN A 43 -20.23 -19.45 -17.80
C GLN A 43 -21.31 -19.02 -16.78
N GLN A 44 -21.25 -19.48 -15.53
CA GLN A 44 -22.19 -19.04 -14.50
C GLN A 44 -21.89 -17.60 -14.04
N MET A 45 -20.63 -17.23 -13.92
CA MET A 45 -20.23 -15.85 -13.62
C MET A 45 -20.70 -14.86 -14.68
N VAL A 46 -20.60 -15.21 -15.96
CA VAL A 46 -21.10 -14.39 -17.09
C VAL A 46 -22.60 -14.16 -16.96
N LYS A 47 -23.40 -15.17 -16.58
CA LYS A 47 -24.84 -14.97 -16.36
C LYS A 47 -25.13 -13.92 -15.30
N ILE A 48 -24.44 -14.00 -14.16
CA ILE A 48 -24.60 -13.01 -13.07
C ILE A 48 -24.14 -11.63 -13.55
N HIS A 49 -22.97 -11.55 -14.18
CA HIS A 49 -22.39 -10.32 -14.69
C HIS A 49 -23.33 -9.59 -15.67
N GLN A 50 -24.00 -10.32 -16.56
CA GLN A 50 -24.96 -9.76 -17.51
C GLN A 50 -26.13 -9.05 -16.83
N TYR A 51 -26.59 -9.55 -15.67
CA TYR A 51 -27.70 -8.95 -14.93
C TYR A 51 -27.26 -7.85 -13.97
N THR A 52 -25.98 -7.79 -13.59
CA THR A 52 -25.47 -6.76 -12.66
C THR A 52 -24.87 -5.56 -13.36
N THR A 53 -24.09 -5.78 -14.42
CA THR A 53 -23.29 -4.73 -15.08
C THR A 53 -23.50 -4.69 -16.60
N LEU A 54 -24.11 -5.72 -17.17
CA LEU A 54 -24.27 -5.97 -18.61
C LEU A 54 -22.94 -6.30 -19.29
N CYS A 55 -22.02 -5.30 -19.42
CA CYS A 55 -20.66 -5.49 -19.92
C CYS A 55 -19.75 -4.37 -19.43
N ALA A 56 -18.44 -4.61 -19.47
CA ALA A 56 -17.46 -3.54 -19.28
C ALA A 56 -17.50 -2.55 -20.46
N PRO A 57 -17.16 -1.26 -20.26
CA PRO A 57 -17.16 -0.26 -21.35
C PRO A 57 -16.30 -0.72 -22.52
N ILE A 58 -16.80 -0.63 -23.75
CA ILE A 58 -16.13 -1.14 -24.95
C ILE A 58 -14.76 -0.49 -25.18
N ILE A 59 -14.64 0.81 -24.92
CA ILE A 59 -13.37 1.56 -25.03
C ILE A 59 -12.34 0.96 -24.07
N SER A 60 -12.74 0.61 -22.84
CA SER A 60 -11.85 -0.02 -21.85
C SER A 60 -11.40 -1.41 -22.29
N GLN A 61 -12.29 -2.17 -22.96
CA GLN A 61 -11.92 -3.47 -23.51
C GLN A 61 -10.85 -3.35 -24.61
N TYR A 62 -11.02 -2.42 -25.56
CA TYR A 62 -9.99 -2.15 -26.56
C TYR A 62 -8.68 -1.66 -25.95
N GLY A 63 -8.75 -0.75 -24.97
CA GLY A 63 -7.57 -0.32 -24.22
C GLY A 63 -6.85 -1.47 -23.49
N ALA A 64 -7.61 -2.41 -22.92
CA ALA A 64 -7.03 -3.60 -22.27
C ALA A 64 -6.37 -4.55 -23.28
N ILE A 65 -6.95 -4.72 -24.47
CA ILE A 65 -6.36 -5.51 -25.57
C ILE A 65 -5.04 -4.89 -26.00
N GLU A 66 -5.02 -3.57 -26.20
CA GLU A 66 -3.80 -2.84 -26.58
C GLU A 66 -2.73 -2.94 -25.50
N ALA A 67 -3.10 -2.76 -24.23
CA ALA A 67 -2.20 -2.89 -23.09
C ALA A 67 -1.51 -4.26 -23.07
N LEU A 68 -2.25 -5.35 -23.25
CA LEU A 68 -1.69 -6.70 -23.27
C LEU A 68 -0.83 -6.99 -24.50
N LYS A 69 -1.13 -6.39 -25.64
CA LYS A 69 -0.39 -6.63 -26.89
C LYS A 69 0.90 -5.83 -26.97
N ASN A 70 0.87 -4.55 -26.58
CA ASN A 70 1.89 -3.61 -26.94
C ASN A 70 2.54 -2.85 -25.75
N SER A 71 1.89 -2.80 -24.56
CA SER A 71 2.37 -1.99 -23.42
C SER A 71 3.11 -2.79 -22.33
N ILE A 72 3.55 -4.00 -22.61
CA ILE A 72 4.38 -4.76 -21.66
C ILE A 72 5.72 -4.06 -21.36
N PRO A 73 6.44 -3.48 -22.36
CA PRO A 73 7.65 -2.72 -22.08
C PRO A 73 7.42 -1.51 -21.16
N ASP A 74 6.31 -0.78 -21.36
CA ASP A 74 5.92 0.36 -20.52
C ASP A 74 5.64 -0.09 -19.09
N MET A 75 4.92 -1.19 -18.91
CA MET A 75 4.64 -1.79 -17.60
C MET A 75 5.94 -2.17 -16.88
N LEU A 76 6.91 -2.76 -17.56
CA LEU A 76 8.21 -3.10 -16.99
C LEU A 76 9.00 -1.85 -16.60
N SER A 77 8.99 -0.78 -17.42
CA SER A 77 9.61 0.50 -17.09
C SER A 77 8.97 1.15 -15.85
N MET A 78 7.65 1.13 -15.75
CA MET A 78 6.93 1.59 -14.56
C MET A 78 7.30 0.77 -13.32
N ARG A 79 7.35 -0.56 -13.42
CA ARG A 79 7.79 -1.46 -12.33
C ARG A 79 9.18 -1.06 -11.81
N ASP A 80 10.12 -0.80 -12.70
CA ASP A 80 11.49 -0.43 -12.31
C ASP A 80 11.54 0.96 -11.65
N SER A 81 10.68 1.89 -12.10
CA SER A 81 10.48 3.18 -11.43
C SER A 81 9.93 2.99 -10.01
N PHE A 82 8.91 2.15 -9.83
CA PHE A 82 8.37 1.84 -8.51
C PHE A 82 9.37 1.11 -7.62
N ALA A 83 10.22 0.25 -8.16
CA ALA A 83 11.28 -0.41 -7.39
C ALA A 83 12.28 0.59 -6.81
N ARG A 84 12.65 1.66 -7.56
CA ARG A 84 13.49 2.75 -7.05
C ARG A 84 12.81 3.54 -5.94
N ARG A 85 11.53 3.91 -6.11
CA ARG A 85 10.74 4.63 -5.10
C ARG A 85 10.55 3.79 -3.84
N ARG A 86 10.25 2.50 -3.98
CA ARG A 86 10.14 1.54 -2.88
C ARG A 86 11.42 1.52 -2.03
N ARG A 87 12.58 1.40 -2.66
CA ARG A 87 13.86 1.39 -1.96
C ARG A 87 14.09 2.70 -1.22
N LEU A 88 13.83 3.83 -1.89
CA LEU A 88 14.02 5.15 -1.29
C LEU A 88 13.16 5.33 -0.03
N ILE A 89 11.87 5.03 -0.09
CA ILE A 89 10.97 5.21 1.05
C ILE A 89 11.30 4.22 2.18
N PHE A 90 11.60 2.97 1.87
CA PHE A 90 11.99 1.96 2.84
C PHE A 90 13.26 2.36 3.61
N GLU A 91 14.32 2.72 2.91
CA GLU A 91 15.57 3.17 3.53
C GLU A 91 15.38 4.48 4.29
N GLY A 92 14.51 5.37 3.80
CA GLY A 92 14.14 6.59 4.50
C GLY A 92 13.53 6.32 5.88
N PHE A 93 12.50 5.49 5.97
CA PHE A 93 11.87 5.12 7.25
C PHE A 93 12.82 4.35 8.16
N LYS A 94 13.62 3.44 7.61
CA LYS A 94 14.65 2.73 8.36
C LYS A 94 15.70 3.71 8.94
N GLY A 95 16.12 4.71 8.16
CA GLY A 95 17.03 5.77 8.61
C GLY A 95 16.47 6.65 9.72
N LEU A 96 15.14 6.79 9.81
CA LEU A 96 14.45 7.45 10.93
C LEU A 96 14.30 6.53 12.16
N GLY A 97 14.84 5.32 12.13
CA GLY A 97 14.73 4.36 13.22
C GLY A 97 13.31 3.84 13.45
N MET A 98 12.45 3.88 12.43
CA MET A 98 11.12 3.28 12.48
C MET A 98 11.20 1.80 12.12
N GLU A 99 10.48 0.97 12.87
CA GLU A 99 10.35 -0.45 12.52
C GLU A 99 9.49 -0.59 11.27
N ILE A 100 9.99 -1.31 10.27
CA ILE A 100 9.33 -1.47 8.98
C ILE A 100 9.75 -2.79 8.33
N VAL A 101 8.77 -3.51 7.80
CA VAL A 101 9.03 -4.70 6.98
C VAL A 101 9.30 -4.26 5.54
N GLU A 102 10.33 -4.81 4.91
CA GLU A 102 10.62 -4.51 3.51
C GLU A 102 9.50 -5.02 2.60
N PRO A 103 8.78 -4.15 1.89
CA PRO A 103 7.72 -4.58 0.99
C PRO A 103 8.32 -5.24 -0.25
N LYS A 104 7.84 -6.44 -0.60
CA LYS A 104 8.25 -7.15 -1.82
C LYS A 104 7.38 -6.84 -3.03
N GLY A 105 6.34 -6.05 -2.83
CA GLY A 105 5.39 -5.64 -3.87
C GLY A 105 4.48 -4.52 -3.40
N ALA A 106 3.37 -4.30 -4.11
CA ALA A 106 2.40 -3.23 -3.89
C ALA A 106 2.99 -1.81 -4.10
N LEU A 107 2.30 -0.81 -3.58
CA LEU A 107 2.64 0.63 -3.72
C LEU A 107 2.73 1.31 -2.35
N TYR A 108 2.89 0.53 -1.27
CA TYR A 108 2.76 0.99 0.10
C TYR A 108 3.88 0.44 0.98
N VAL A 109 4.25 1.23 1.99
CA VAL A 109 4.99 0.80 3.18
C VAL A 109 4.10 0.92 4.40
N PHE A 110 4.39 0.12 5.43
CA PHE A 110 3.56 0.02 6.64
C PHE A 110 4.45 0.06 7.90
N PRO A 111 5.07 1.22 8.20
CA PRO A 111 5.94 1.37 9.36
C PRO A 111 5.17 1.39 10.68
N SER A 112 5.79 0.85 11.73
CA SER A 112 5.30 0.94 13.11
C SER A 112 5.59 2.31 13.70
N ILE A 113 4.63 2.82 14.45
CA ILE A 113 4.73 4.06 15.24
C ILE A 113 4.69 3.81 16.74
N GLU A 114 4.74 2.54 17.17
CA GLU A 114 4.55 2.13 18.56
C GLU A 114 5.48 2.86 19.54
N LYS A 115 6.74 3.09 19.14
CA LYS A 115 7.74 3.77 19.99
C LYS A 115 7.38 5.22 20.37
N TYR A 116 6.49 5.86 19.59
CA TYR A 116 6.07 7.24 19.82
C TYR A 116 4.89 7.37 20.79
N GLY A 117 4.21 6.27 21.15
CA GLY A 117 3.14 6.23 22.14
C GLY A 117 1.78 6.76 21.66
N LEU A 118 1.67 7.21 20.42
CA LEU A 118 0.42 7.67 19.81
C LEU A 118 -0.37 6.51 19.19
N SER A 119 -1.67 6.72 18.98
CA SER A 119 -2.46 5.91 18.06
C SER A 119 -2.14 6.26 16.60
N GLY A 120 -2.50 5.35 15.66
CA GLY A 120 -2.34 5.62 14.22
C GLY A 120 -3.10 6.86 13.78
N GLU A 121 -4.29 7.07 14.31
CA GLU A 121 -5.13 8.24 14.03
C GLU A 121 -4.49 9.54 14.53
N GLU A 122 -4.10 9.60 15.82
CA GLU A 122 -3.42 10.77 16.39
C GLU A 122 -2.14 11.13 15.64
N PHE A 123 -1.33 10.12 15.32
CA PHE A 123 -0.11 10.32 14.55
C PHE A 123 -0.40 10.89 13.17
N ALA A 124 -1.40 10.36 12.46
CA ALA A 124 -1.76 10.80 11.13
C ALA A 124 -2.31 12.24 11.12
N ILE A 125 -3.18 12.59 12.08
CA ILE A 125 -3.74 13.95 12.23
C ILE A 125 -2.63 14.95 12.54
N ARG A 126 -1.81 14.71 13.56
CA ARG A 126 -0.72 15.60 13.93
C ARG A 126 0.31 15.77 12.80
N LEU A 127 0.67 14.68 12.11
CA LEU A 127 1.59 14.73 10.98
C LEU A 127 1.04 15.59 9.83
N LEU A 128 -0.27 15.50 9.57
CA LEU A 128 -0.92 16.33 8.57
C LEU A 128 -0.93 17.80 8.97
N GLU A 129 -1.29 18.12 10.20
CA GLU A 129 -1.40 19.50 10.70
C GLU A 129 -0.03 20.18 10.85
N GLU A 130 0.96 19.46 11.39
CA GLU A 130 2.28 20.02 11.71
C GLU A 130 3.24 20.05 10.52
N GLU A 131 3.15 19.07 9.60
CA GLU A 131 4.11 18.89 8.52
C GLU A 131 3.48 18.81 7.11
N ASN A 132 2.15 18.90 6.99
CA ASN A 132 1.43 18.74 5.72
C ASN A 132 1.76 17.43 4.99
N VAL A 133 1.88 16.33 5.73
CA VAL A 133 2.09 14.99 5.19
C VAL A 133 0.90 14.11 5.57
N ALA A 134 0.17 13.65 4.55
CA ALA A 134 -0.96 12.76 4.74
C ALA A 134 -0.54 11.28 4.70
N VAL A 135 -0.95 10.53 5.71
CA VAL A 135 -0.80 9.08 5.80
C VAL A 135 -2.14 8.45 6.21
N VAL A 136 -2.28 7.15 6.05
CA VAL A 136 -3.50 6.44 6.47
C VAL A 136 -3.21 5.71 7.77
N PRO A 137 -4.04 5.90 8.83
CA PRO A 137 -3.94 5.13 10.07
C PRO A 137 -4.07 3.62 9.81
N GLY A 138 -3.34 2.80 10.57
CA GLY A 138 -3.28 1.36 10.35
C GLY A 138 -4.56 0.63 10.72
N ASP A 139 -5.32 1.11 11.71
CA ASP A 139 -6.60 0.57 12.13
C ASP A 139 -7.67 0.54 11.02
N ALA A 140 -7.56 1.42 10.03
CA ALA A 140 -8.38 1.35 8.81
C ALA A 140 -8.23 0.02 8.03
N PHE A 141 -7.22 -0.81 8.35
CA PHE A 141 -6.94 -2.08 7.69
C PHE A 141 -7.21 -3.32 8.55
N GLY A 142 -7.71 -3.14 9.76
CA GLY A 142 -8.12 -4.21 10.66
C GLY A 142 -7.58 -4.05 12.08
N GLU A 143 -8.09 -4.89 12.99
CA GLU A 143 -7.65 -4.95 14.38
C GLU A 143 -6.17 -5.37 14.48
N GLY A 144 -5.46 -4.79 15.45
CA GLY A 144 -4.03 -5.06 15.69
C GLY A 144 -3.08 -4.15 14.88
N PHE A 145 -3.61 -3.23 14.06
CA PHE A 145 -2.80 -2.28 13.29
C PHE A 145 -2.85 -0.85 13.81
N GLU A 146 -3.36 -0.62 15.02
CA GLU A 146 -3.51 0.71 15.65
C GLU A 146 -2.18 1.43 15.88
N LYS A 147 -1.07 0.69 15.87
CA LYS A 147 0.31 1.20 16.02
C LYS A 147 1.08 1.27 14.71
N TYR A 148 0.37 1.33 13.59
CA TYR A 148 0.96 1.42 12.26
C TYR A 148 0.37 2.58 11.47
N ILE A 149 1.09 3.00 10.44
CA ILE A 149 0.59 3.93 9.42
C ILE A 149 0.90 3.36 8.03
N ARG A 150 0.01 3.58 7.07
CA ARG A 150 0.26 3.25 5.67
C ARG A 150 0.69 4.47 4.88
N CYS A 151 1.85 4.39 4.23
CA CYS A 151 2.37 5.41 3.34
C CYS A 151 2.45 4.89 1.92
N SER A 152 1.97 5.69 0.95
CA SER A 152 2.07 5.37 -0.47
C SER A 152 3.37 5.92 -1.06
N TYR A 153 4.02 5.14 -1.94
CA TYR A 153 5.14 5.63 -2.76
C TYR A 153 4.76 5.79 -4.24
N ALA A 154 3.46 5.87 -4.54
CA ALA A 154 2.95 6.18 -5.87
C ALA A 154 2.98 7.69 -6.17
N THR A 155 4.12 8.33 -5.91
CA THR A 155 4.37 9.75 -6.15
C THR A 155 5.80 9.97 -6.67
N SER A 156 6.22 11.21 -6.92
CA SER A 156 7.57 11.50 -7.43
C SER A 156 8.66 11.21 -6.38
N ILE A 157 9.89 11.01 -6.83
CA ILE A 157 11.05 10.80 -5.95
C ILE A 157 11.28 12.03 -5.05
N GLU A 158 11.06 13.23 -5.57
CA GLU A 158 11.20 14.51 -4.86
C GLU A 158 10.19 14.59 -3.71
N GLN A 159 8.94 14.23 -3.98
CA GLN A 159 7.89 14.20 -2.96
C GLN A 159 8.18 13.17 -1.86
N ILE A 160 8.70 12.00 -2.22
CA ILE A 160 9.10 10.98 -1.24
C ILE A 160 10.23 11.51 -0.35
N LYS A 161 11.27 12.12 -0.93
CA LYS A 161 12.38 12.71 -0.17
C LYS A 161 11.90 13.79 0.78
N GLU A 162 11.06 14.70 0.30
CA GLU A 162 10.50 15.77 1.13
C GLU A 162 9.64 15.21 2.27
N SER A 163 8.80 14.22 1.99
CA SER A 163 7.99 13.56 3.03
C SER A 163 8.84 12.91 4.11
N ILE A 164 9.94 12.23 3.74
CA ILE A 164 10.87 11.62 4.70
C ILE A 164 11.50 12.70 5.59
N VAL A 165 11.91 13.84 5.04
CA VAL A 165 12.48 14.96 5.81
C VAL A 165 11.45 15.50 6.81
N ARG A 166 10.21 15.73 6.36
CA ARG A 166 9.11 16.23 7.20
C ARG A 166 8.75 15.26 8.32
N ILE A 167 8.58 13.99 7.99
CA ILE A 167 8.34 12.92 8.97
C ILE A 167 9.50 12.88 9.98
N GLY A 168 10.75 13.02 9.52
CA GLY A 168 11.92 13.06 10.39
C GLY A 168 11.88 14.19 11.41
N ARG A 169 11.47 15.41 11.00
CA ARG A 169 11.26 16.54 11.93
C ARG A 169 10.17 16.25 12.95
N PHE A 170 9.05 15.69 12.47
CA PHE A 170 7.91 15.36 13.32
C PHE A 170 8.27 14.31 14.38
N VAL A 171 8.85 13.17 13.98
CA VAL A 171 9.19 12.12 14.93
C VAL A 171 10.26 12.56 15.94
N LYS A 172 11.18 13.44 15.54
CA LYS A 172 12.15 14.03 16.45
C LYS A 172 11.46 14.87 17.53
N ARG A 173 10.46 15.70 17.16
CA ARG A 173 9.66 16.46 18.14
C ARG A 173 8.93 15.53 19.11
N LEU A 174 8.32 14.45 18.63
CA LEU A 174 7.64 13.47 19.48
C LEU A 174 8.61 12.84 20.49
N GLU A 175 9.83 12.52 20.07
CA GLU A 175 10.87 11.98 20.98
C GLU A 175 11.31 13.01 22.03
N GLU A 176 11.38 14.30 21.68
CA GLU A 176 11.70 15.39 22.59
C GLU A 176 10.55 15.63 23.59
N GLU A 177 9.30 15.63 23.13
CA GLU A 177 8.10 15.72 23.97
C GLU A 177 8.06 14.59 25.01
N LYS A 178 8.29 13.36 24.55
CA LYS A 178 8.32 12.18 25.42
C LYS A 178 9.40 12.28 26.50
N LYS A 179 10.62 12.64 26.14
CA LYS A 179 11.72 12.85 27.10
C LYS A 179 11.41 13.97 28.11
N SER A 180 10.74 15.03 27.67
CA SER A 180 10.30 16.11 28.56
C SER A 180 9.28 15.63 29.57
N LEU A 181 8.28 14.85 29.14
CA LEU A 181 7.27 14.26 30.03
C LEU A 181 7.90 13.31 31.04
N GLU A 182 8.81 12.42 30.61
CA GLU A 182 9.52 11.50 31.50
C GLU A 182 10.33 12.21 32.59
N LYS A 183 10.86 13.39 32.30
CA LYS A 183 11.60 14.21 33.28
C LYS A 183 10.73 14.78 34.41
N TYR A 184 9.43 15.00 34.12
CA TYR A 184 8.50 15.61 35.09
C TYR A 184 7.56 14.60 35.78
N LEU A 185 7.51 13.37 35.31
CA LEU A 185 6.70 12.33 35.92
C LEU A 185 7.56 11.45 36.85
N PRO A 186 7.14 11.21 38.11
CA PRO A 186 7.81 10.27 38.99
C PRO A 186 7.88 8.87 38.35
N HIS A 187 9.01 8.22 38.50
CA HIS A 187 9.31 6.88 37.91
C HIS A 187 8.20 5.85 38.18
N ASP A 188 7.52 5.91 39.34
CA ASP A 188 6.48 4.98 39.77
C ASP A 188 5.14 5.14 39.05
N LEU A 189 4.92 6.27 38.38
CA LEU A 189 3.69 6.53 37.58
C LEU A 189 3.84 6.07 36.12
N ILE A 190 5.07 6.00 35.62
CA ILE A 190 5.36 5.65 34.20
C ILE A 190 5.23 4.14 33.97
N TYR A 191 5.46 3.30 34.98
CA TYR A 191 5.55 1.84 34.88
C TYR A 191 4.45 1.04 35.59
N ARG A 192 3.35 1.67 36.04
CA ARG A 192 2.18 0.89 36.49
C ARG A 192 1.57 0.18 35.27
N LYS A 193 2.11 -1.02 34.96
CA LYS A 193 1.40 -1.99 34.12
C LYS A 193 0.07 -2.35 34.79
N LYS A 194 -1.02 -2.09 34.08
CA LYS A 194 -2.29 -2.78 34.35
C LYS A 194 -2.23 -4.20 33.83
#